data_e004f9079af8afdccc8848f5e217d4f7
#
_entry.id   e004f9079af8afdccc8848f5e217d4f7
#
_cell.length_a   1.000
_cell.length_b   1.000
_cell.length_c   1.000
_cell.angle_alpha   90.00
_cell.angle_beta   90.00
_cell.angle_gamma   90.00
#
_symmetry.space_group_name_H-M   'P 1'
#
loop_
_entity.id
_entity.type
_entity.pdbx_description
1 polymer ?
#
loop_
_entity_poly.entity_id
_entity_poly.type
_entity_poly.pdbx_seq_one_letter_code
_entity_poly.pdbx_strand_id
1 'polypeptide(L)'
;VRHDLPRDAIDAFLERPIVAVLATYRRDGAVLLSPVWYRWRAGGFEVSVGADDVKVRHLRRDSRAALVVAEQAPPYTGVEIHASAALLPDEGGRAAAEIAKRYGQPSAGGDLVIRLEPGELRTWDFADEYPPG
;
A
#
# COMPACT_ATOMS: atom_id res chain seq x y z
N VAL A 1 -24.51 3.55 -4.56
CA VAL A 1 -23.85 2.91 -5.70
C VAL A 1 -22.37 3.22 -5.72
N ARG A 2 -21.57 2.23 -5.99
CA ARG A 2 -20.13 2.38 -6.09
C ARG A 2 -19.76 3.19 -7.32
N HIS A 3 -18.89 4.17 -7.15
CA HIS A 3 -18.34 4.98 -8.24
C HIS A 3 -16.84 4.80 -8.31
N ASP A 4 -16.29 4.78 -9.52
CA ASP A 4 -14.85 4.81 -9.70
C ASP A 4 -14.31 6.22 -9.47
N LEU A 5 -13.08 6.30 -8.96
CA LEU A 5 -12.45 7.60 -8.70
C LEU A 5 -11.79 8.14 -9.97
N PRO A 6 -11.93 9.44 -10.26
CA PRO A 6 -11.11 10.08 -11.29
C PRO A 6 -9.64 10.12 -10.87
N ARG A 7 -8.74 10.26 -11.84
CA ARG A 7 -7.30 10.12 -11.63
C ARG A 7 -6.73 11.07 -10.57
N ASP A 8 -7.13 12.33 -10.61
CA ASP A 8 -6.68 13.32 -9.64
C ASP A 8 -7.19 13.02 -8.23
N ALA A 9 -8.38 12.44 -8.11
CA ALA A 9 -8.91 12.02 -6.82
C ALA A 9 -8.16 10.80 -6.26
N ILE A 10 -7.66 9.91 -7.12
CA ILE A 10 -6.83 8.78 -6.69
C ILE A 10 -5.55 9.31 -6.06
N ASP A 11 -4.83 10.20 -6.73
CA ASP A 11 -3.60 10.75 -6.21
C ASP A 11 -3.82 11.49 -4.88
N ALA A 12 -4.86 12.30 -4.79
CA ALA A 12 -5.19 13.03 -3.57
C ALA A 12 -5.53 12.08 -2.41
N PHE A 13 -6.29 11.02 -2.70
CA PHE A 13 -6.65 10.02 -1.69
C PHE A 13 -5.41 9.29 -1.16
N LEU A 14 -4.52 8.87 -2.06
CA LEU A 14 -3.32 8.11 -1.70
C LEU A 14 -2.24 8.94 -1.02
N GLU A 15 -2.32 10.26 -1.05
CA GLU A 15 -1.46 11.13 -0.26
C GLU A 15 -1.82 11.13 1.23
N ARG A 16 -3.00 10.64 1.59
CA ARG A 16 -3.44 10.57 2.98
C ARG A 16 -2.75 9.40 3.69
N PRO A 17 -2.36 9.57 4.97
CA PRO A 17 -1.65 8.53 5.71
C PRO A 17 -2.64 7.49 6.29
N ILE A 18 -3.29 6.75 5.43
CA ILE A 18 -4.19 5.67 5.81
C ILE A 18 -3.38 4.37 5.88
N VAL A 19 -3.62 3.54 6.87
CA VAL A 19 -2.96 2.24 6.96
C VAL A 19 -3.49 1.34 5.84
N ALA A 20 -2.56 0.80 5.06
CA ALA A 20 -2.90 -0.13 4.00
C ALA A 20 -2.84 -1.57 4.51
N VAL A 21 -3.45 -2.50 3.77
CA VAL A 21 -3.29 -3.92 4.01
C VAL A 21 -2.59 -4.53 2.80
N LEU A 22 -1.45 -5.16 3.04
CA LEU A 22 -0.65 -5.83 2.03
C LEU A 22 -0.86 -7.33 2.12
N ALA A 23 -1.15 -7.96 0.98
CA ALA A 23 -1.27 -9.41 0.87
C ALA A 23 -0.04 -9.98 0.18
N THR A 24 0.58 -10.97 0.80
CA THR A 24 1.65 -11.78 0.22
C THR A 24 1.28 -13.25 0.35
N TYR A 25 1.94 -14.13 -0.41
CA TYR A 25 1.51 -15.51 -0.54
C TYR A 25 2.51 -16.48 0.05
N ARG A 26 2.00 -17.37 0.91
CA ARG A 26 2.77 -18.46 1.50
C ARG A 26 2.98 -19.58 0.47
N ARG A 27 3.91 -20.49 0.78
CA ARG A 27 4.22 -21.61 -0.08
C ARG A 27 3.00 -22.52 -0.33
N ASP A 28 2.13 -22.67 0.66
CA ASP A 28 0.92 -23.48 0.56
C ASP A 28 -0.24 -22.76 -0.16
N GLY A 29 -0.01 -21.54 -0.64
CA GLY A 29 -1.02 -20.74 -1.30
C GLY A 29 -1.87 -19.90 -0.37
N ALA A 30 -1.70 -20.04 0.94
CA ALA A 30 -2.41 -19.20 1.91
C ALA A 30 -1.90 -17.76 1.85
N VAL A 31 -2.77 -16.82 2.19
CA VAL A 31 -2.48 -15.40 2.14
C VAL A 31 -2.09 -14.89 3.51
N LEU A 32 -0.99 -14.16 3.60
CA LEU A 32 -0.66 -13.35 4.76
C LEU A 32 -1.14 -11.92 4.52
N LEU A 33 -1.97 -11.41 5.41
CA LEU A 33 -2.47 -10.03 5.37
C LEU A 33 -1.75 -9.22 6.43
N SER A 34 -1.09 -8.12 6.03
CA SER A 34 -0.29 -7.30 6.93
C SER A 34 -0.73 -5.84 6.84
N PRO A 35 -1.15 -5.24 7.96
CA PRO A 35 -1.29 -3.78 7.99
C PRO A 35 0.09 -3.14 7.82
N VAL A 36 0.19 -2.18 6.91
CA VAL A 36 1.47 -1.54 6.60
C VAL A 36 1.29 -0.04 6.40
N TRP A 37 2.36 0.71 6.65
CA TRP A 37 2.48 2.09 6.21
C TRP A 37 3.00 2.08 4.78
N TYR A 38 2.58 3.05 3.99
CA TYR A 38 3.00 3.16 2.60
C TYR A 38 3.24 4.61 2.21
N ARG A 39 3.89 4.80 1.08
CA ARG A 39 3.83 6.06 0.35
C ARG A 39 3.44 5.78 -1.10
N TRP A 40 2.74 6.73 -1.70
CA TRP A 40 2.40 6.74 -3.11
C TRP A 40 3.40 7.64 -3.81
N ARG A 41 4.19 7.10 -4.71
CA ARG A 41 5.26 7.85 -5.34
C ARG A 41 5.50 7.34 -6.75
N ALA A 42 5.59 8.28 -7.72
CA ALA A 42 5.88 7.96 -9.11
C ALA A 42 4.97 6.84 -9.65
N GLY A 43 3.68 6.92 -9.34
CA GLY A 43 2.66 5.99 -9.81
C GLY A 43 2.71 4.60 -9.16
N GLY A 44 3.41 4.42 -8.06
CA GLY A 44 3.50 3.14 -7.37
C GLY A 44 3.43 3.26 -5.87
N PHE A 45 3.19 2.13 -5.21
CA PHE A 45 3.20 2.03 -3.76
C PHE A 45 4.57 1.58 -3.29
N GLU A 46 5.03 2.16 -2.19
CA GLU A 46 6.28 1.75 -1.54
C GLU A 46 6.03 1.49 -0.06
N VAL A 47 6.52 0.34 0.41
CA VAL A 47 6.40 -0.10 1.80
C VAL A 47 7.80 -0.44 2.31
N SER A 48 8.16 0.09 3.48
CA SER A 48 9.44 -0.21 4.11
C SER A 48 9.36 -1.54 4.86
N VAL A 49 10.43 -2.33 4.78
CA VAL A 49 10.45 -3.65 5.41
C VAL A 49 11.89 -4.00 5.81
N GLY A 50 12.04 -4.75 6.90
CA GLY A 50 13.33 -5.33 7.28
C GLY A 50 13.68 -6.55 6.41
N ALA A 51 14.97 -6.80 6.21
CA ALA A 51 15.42 -7.90 5.37
C ALA A 51 14.98 -9.28 5.87
N ASP A 52 14.76 -9.42 7.17
CA ASP A 52 14.37 -10.69 7.79
C ASP A 52 12.85 -10.86 7.92
N ASP A 53 12.07 -9.90 7.42
CA ASP A 53 10.62 -9.98 7.50
C ASP A 53 10.09 -11.13 6.65
N VAL A 54 9.06 -11.80 7.16
CA VAL A 54 8.43 -12.92 6.46
C VAL A 54 7.89 -12.52 5.08
N LYS A 55 7.45 -11.30 4.93
CA LYS A 55 6.97 -10.77 3.65
C LYS A 55 8.06 -10.81 2.58
N VAL A 56 9.31 -10.54 2.96
CA VAL A 56 10.45 -10.61 2.05
C VAL A 56 10.63 -12.03 1.54
N ARG A 57 10.56 -13.03 2.42
CA ARG A 57 10.67 -14.43 2.01
C ARG A 57 9.55 -14.83 1.06
N HIS A 58 8.32 -14.39 1.35
CA HIS A 58 7.18 -14.64 0.47
C HIS A 58 7.42 -14.06 -0.92
N LEU A 59 7.83 -12.80 -0.98
CA LEU A 59 7.97 -12.09 -2.25
C LEU A 59 9.16 -12.58 -3.08
N ARG A 60 10.20 -13.09 -2.45
CA ARG A 60 11.32 -13.71 -3.18
C ARG A 60 10.93 -15.00 -3.87
N ARG A 61 10.00 -15.74 -3.28
CA ARG A 61 9.49 -16.98 -3.85
C ARG A 61 8.37 -16.73 -4.86
N ASP A 62 7.47 -15.80 -4.53
CA ASP A 62 6.29 -15.47 -5.33
C ASP A 62 6.09 -13.97 -5.26
N SER A 63 6.42 -13.28 -6.34
CA SER A 63 6.38 -11.80 -6.37
C SER A 63 4.99 -11.22 -6.43
N ARG A 64 3.95 -12.04 -6.58
CA ARG A 64 2.58 -11.52 -6.60
C ARG A 64 2.22 -10.91 -5.25
N ALA A 65 1.56 -9.77 -5.31
CA ALA A 65 1.08 -9.08 -4.13
C ALA A 65 -0.21 -8.35 -4.45
N ALA A 66 -0.98 -8.07 -3.43
CA ALA A 66 -2.14 -7.21 -3.51
C ALA A 66 -2.10 -6.21 -2.37
N LEU A 67 -2.64 -5.03 -2.59
CA LEU A 67 -2.67 -4.00 -1.55
C LEU A 67 -3.98 -3.25 -1.65
N VAL A 68 -4.59 -2.96 -0.50
CA VAL A 68 -5.78 -2.14 -0.42
C VAL A 68 -5.55 -1.00 0.55
N VAL A 69 -5.99 0.19 0.15
CA VAL A 69 -6.07 1.37 1.01
C VAL A 69 -7.54 1.76 1.04
N ALA A 70 -8.16 1.74 2.21
CA ALA A 70 -9.59 2.00 2.33
C ALA A 70 -9.88 2.81 3.58
N GLU A 71 -10.74 3.81 3.44
CA GLU A 71 -11.28 4.54 4.57
C GLU A 71 -12.27 3.67 5.34
N GLN A 72 -12.21 3.78 6.66
CA GLN A 72 -13.15 3.08 7.53
C GLN A 72 -14.39 3.91 7.87
N ALA A 73 -14.46 5.13 7.36
CA ALA A 73 -15.57 6.05 7.55
C ALA A 73 -16.24 6.35 6.20
N PRO A 74 -17.54 6.69 6.20
CA PRO A 74 -18.21 7.11 4.96
C PRO A 74 -17.48 8.29 4.31
N PRO A 75 -17.38 8.32 2.99
CA PRO A 75 -18.04 7.49 1.98
C PRO A 75 -17.33 6.19 1.62
N TYR A 76 -16.43 5.70 2.45
CA TYR A 76 -15.72 4.43 2.28
C TYR A 76 -14.89 4.37 0.98
N THR A 77 -14.18 5.45 0.70
CA THR A 77 -13.28 5.53 -0.46
C THR A 77 -12.16 4.50 -0.35
N GLY A 78 -11.83 3.85 -1.44
CA GLY A 78 -10.75 2.88 -1.44
C GLY A 78 -10.10 2.67 -2.80
N VAL A 79 -8.90 2.10 -2.73
CA VAL A 79 -8.07 1.74 -3.88
C VAL A 79 -7.49 0.36 -3.63
N GLU A 80 -7.61 -0.52 -4.59
CA GLU A 80 -7.04 -1.87 -4.55
C GLU A 80 -6.17 -2.11 -5.77
N ILE A 81 -5.02 -2.73 -5.56
CA ILE A 81 -4.16 -3.14 -6.67
C ILE A 81 -3.74 -4.60 -6.54
N HIS A 82 -3.45 -5.20 -7.68
CA HIS A 82 -2.71 -6.46 -7.79
C HIS A 82 -1.48 -6.19 -8.65
N ALA A 83 -0.34 -6.63 -8.19
CA ALA A 83 0.93 -6.30 -8.84
C ALA A 83 1.98 -7.37 -8.57
N SER A 84 3.07 -7.32 -9.33
CA SER A 84 4.31 -7.99 -8.96
C SER A 84 5.15 -7.02 -8.15
N ALA A 85 5.65 -7.48 -7.02
CA ALA A 85 6.46 -6.65 -6.13
C ALA A 85 7.93 -6.74 -6.53
N ALA A 86 8.62 -5.60 -6.46
CA ALA A 86 10.07 -5.54 -6.53
C ALA A 86 10.63 -5.23 -5.14
N LEU A 87 11.71 -5.90 -4.78
CA LEU A 87 12.43 -5.62 -3.54
C LEU A 87 13.66 -4.79 -3.88
N LEU A 88 13.71 -3.58 -3.36
CA LEU A 88 14.78 -2.62 -3.64
C LEU A 88 15.52 -2.28 -2.35
N PRO A 89 16.84 -2.06 -2.40
CA PRO A 89 17.55 -1.59 -1.22
C PRO A 89 17.08 -0.19 -0.83
N ASP A 90 16.96 0.04 0.48
CA ASP A 90 16.66 1.36 1.03
C ASP A 90 17.95 1.98 1.57
N GLU A 91 18.68 2.63 0.69
CA GLU A 91 19.97 3.23 1.02
C GLU A 91 19.83 4.34 2.06
N GLY A 92 20.54 4.18 3.18
CA GLY A 92 20.49 5.13 4.26
C GLY A 92 19.15 5.17 5.00
N GLY A 93 18.23 4.24 4.72
CA GLY A 93 16.92 4.22 5.36
C GLY A 93 16.02 5.40 4.97
N ARG A 94 16.25 6.00 3.81
CA ARG A 94 15.50 7.20 3.39
C ARG A 94 14.03 6.95 3.19
N ALA A 95 13.68 5.85 2.52
CA ALA A 95 12.28 5.51 2.29
C ALA A 95 11.57 5.23 3.62
N ALA A 96 12.20 4.48 4.51
CA ALA A 96 11.65 4.21 5.83
C ALA A 96 11.37 5.51 6.59
N ALA A 97 12.32 6.46 6.56
CA ALA A 97 12.17 7.74 7.24
C ALA A 97 11.02 8.58 6.67
N GLU A 98 10.93 8.67 5.36
CA GLU A 98 9.87 9.44 4.70
C GLU A 98 8.49 8.83 4.90
N ILE A 99 8.40 7.50 4.86
CA ILE A 99 7.14 6.81 5.14
C ILE A 99 6.70 7.05 6.58
N ALA A 100 7.59 6.84 7.55
CA ALA A 100 7.26 7.04 8.96
C ALA A 100 6.81 8.49 9.24
N LYS A 101 7.44 9.47 8.62
CA LYS A 101 7.09 10.87 8.75
C LYS A 101 5.65 11.14 8.33
N ARG A 102 5.17 10.49 7.29
CA ARG A 102 3.77 10.64 6.83
C ARG A 102 2.77 10.26 7.91
N TYR A 103 3.12 9.29 8.77
CA TYR A 103 2.27 8.81 9.86
C TYR A 103 2.60 9.49 11.19
N GLY A 104 3.43 10.54 11.16
CA GLY A 104 3.78 11.30 12.36
C GLY A 104 4.66 10.53 13.34
N GLN A 105 5.44 9.55 12.87
CA GLN A 105 6.22 8.67 13.72
C GLN A 105 7.71 8.74 13.36
N PRO A 106 8.60 8.48 14.35
CA PRO A 106 10.02 8.32 14.06
C PRO A 106 10.24 7.03 13.28
N SER A 107 11.28 7.02 12.43
CA SER A 107 11.65 5.83 11.71
C SER A 107 12.37 4.83 12.63
N ALA A 108 11.98 3.55 12.52
CA ALA A 108 12.70 2.45 13.16
C ALA A 108 13.81 1.90 12.26
N GLY A 109 14.02 2.52 11.11
CA GLY A 109 14.92 2.02 10.09
C GLY A 109 14.22 1.04 9.17
N GLY A 110 14.91 0.66 8.10
CA GLY A 110 14.42 -0.33 7.15
C GLY A 110 15.55 -0.66 6.20
N ASP A 111 15.57 -1.90 5.73
CA ASP A 111 16.63 -2.39 4.85
C ASP A 111 16.22 -2.37 3.40
N LEU A 112 14.94 -2.61 3.15
CA LEU A 112 14.38 -2.80 1.82
C LEU A 112 13.10 -2.00 1.65
N VAL A 113 12.79 -1.70 0.39
CA VAL A 113 11.51 -1.17 -0.05
C VAL A 113 10.82 -2.24 -0.88
N ILE A 114 9.58 -2.52 -0.54
CA ILE A 114 8.69 -3.29 -1.40
C ILE A 114 8.03 -2.28 -2.33
N ARG A 115 8.32 -2.36 -3.63
CA ARG A 115 7.68 -1.49 -4.62
C ARG A 115 6.65 -2.25 -5.40
N LEU A 116 5.44 -1.69 -5.46
CA LEU A 116 4.32 -2.24 -6.21
C LEU A 116 3.93 -1.25 -7.29
N GLU A 117 4.17 -1.60 -8.54
CA GLU A 117 3.71 -0.82 -9.68
C GLU A 117 2.42 -1.41 -10.19
N PRO A 118 1.30 -0.72 -10.00
CA PRO A 118 0.01 -1.28 -10.40
C PRO A 118 -0.11 -1.29 -11.91
N GLY A 119 -0.50 -2.42 -12.46
CA GLY A 119 -0.94 -2.48 -13.84
C GLY A 119 -2.33 -1.89 -13.97
N GLU A 120 -3.18 -2.17 -12.99
CA GLU A 120 -4.57 -1.75 -12.98
C GLU A 120 -4.98 -1.42 -11.55
N LEU A 121 -5.66 -0.29 -11.40
CA LEU A 121 -6.21 0.14 -10.12
C LEU A 121 -7.72 -0.10 -10.13
N ARG A 122 -8.20 -0.75 -9.08
CA ARG A 122 -9.63 -0.82 -8.81
C ARG A 122 -9.92 0.21 -7.72
N THR A 123 -10.83 1.14 -8.01
CA THR A 123 -11.15 2.24 -7.11
C THR A 123 -12.65 2.31 -6.85
N TRP A 124 -13.03 2.96 -5.75
CA TRP A 124 -14.45 3.12 -5.44
C TRP A 124 -14.67 4.24 -4.44
N ASP A 125 -15.88 4.78 -4.47
CA ASP A 125 -16.47 5.54 -3.38
C ASP A 125 -17.98 5.28 -3.35
N PHE A 126 -18.61 5.64 -2.25
CA PHE A 126 -20.05 5.54 -2.06
C PHE A 126 -20.63 6.89 -1.66
N ALA A 127 -20.11 7.97 -2.24
CA ALA A 127 -20.47 9.34 -1.88
C ALA A 127 -21.96 9.64 -2.08
N ASP A 128 -22.61 8.99 -3.03
CA ASP A 128 -24.04 9.14 -3.26
C ASP A 128 -24.90 8.50 -2.14
N GLU A 129 -24.36 7.49 -1.48
CA GLU A 129 -25.05 6.85 -0.35
C GLU A 129 -24.73 7.53 0.99
N TYR A 130 -23.58 8.17 1.09
CA TYR A 130 -23.10 8.83 2.30
C TYR A 130 -22.65 10.26 1.98
N PRO A 131 -23.58 11.16 1.61
CA PRO A 131 -23.21 12.53 1.28
C PRO A 131 -22.66 13.25 2.51
N PRO A 132 -21.73 14.23 2.32
CA PRO A 132 -21.24 15.05 3.41
C PRO A 132 -22.40 15.82 4.05
N GLY A 133 -22.54 15.63 5.37
CA GLY A 133 -23.65 16.19 6.14
C GLY A 133 -23.40 17.49 6.78
#